data_d3fd7576611cfd987caa8accfbac75dc
#
_entry.id   d3fd7576611cfd987caa8accfbac75dc
#
_cell.length_a   1.000
_cell.length_b   1.000
_cell.length_c   1.000
_cell.angle_alpha   90.00
_cell.angle_beta   90.00
_cell.angle_gamma   90.00
#
_symmetry.space_group_name_H-M   'P 1'
#
loop_
_entity.id
_entity.type
_entity.pdbx_description
1 polymer ?
#
loop_
_entity_poly.entity_id
_entity_poly.type
_entity_poly.pdbx_seq_one_letter_code
_entity_poly.pdbx_strand_id
1 'polypeptide(L)'
;MPIEDAEATAEGYGDTYRKILCAAFDLAVIATYSDRSYFKFVYHDGILEGLDNRKKELYIQVIRQYCSQYGLQYIFSTIEDDVPESIHDQFTPEERCLELNDSDDTGKLFGFSF
;
A
#
# COMPACT_ATOMS: atom_id res chain seq x y z
N MET A 1 -16.06 -4.67 28.85
CA MET A 1 -16.11 -4.51 27.40
C MET A 1 -17.00 -5.61 26.81
N PRO A 2 -17.96 -5.28 25.96
CA PRO A 2 -18.79 -6.31 25.34
C PRO A 2 -17.94 -7.28 24.51
N ILE A 3 -18.29 -8.56 24.56
CA ILE A 3 -17.61 -9.62 23.84
C ILE A 3 -17.66 -9.38 22.31
N GLU A 4 -18.77 -8.84 21.83
CA GLU A 4 -19.00 -8.53 20.42
C GLU A 4 -17.98 -7.53 19.87
N ASP A 5 -17.64 -6.48 20.62
CA ASP A 5 -16.65 -5.48 20.23
C ASP A 5 -15.26 -6.08 20.17
N ALA A 6 -14.93 -6.98 21.09
CA ALA A 6 -13.65 -7.67 21.10
C ALA A 6 -13.50 -8.59 19.89
N GLU A 7 -14.56 -9.32 19.51
CA GLU A 7 -14.54 -10.18 18.34
C GLU A 7 -14.41 -9.36 17.05
N ALA A 8 -15.17 -8.29 16.88
CA ALA A 8 -15.08 -7.43 15.71
C ALA A 8 -13.68 -6.81 15.57
N THR A 9 -13.06 -6.39 16.67
CA THR A 9 -11.70 -5.84 16.68
C THR A 9 -10.67 -6.93 16.29
N ALA A 10 -10.82 -8.14 16.82
CA ALA A 10 -9.92 -9.25 16.49
C ALA A 10 -10.01 -9.64 15.02
N GLU A 11 -11.21 -9.65 14.44
CA GLU A 11 -11.40 -9.90 13.00
C GLU A 11 -10.74 -8.82 12.15
N GLY A 12 -10.89 -7.53 12.50
CA GLY A 12 -10.25 -6.41 11.81
C GLY A 12 -8.74 -6.51 11.81
N TYR A 13 -8.14 -6.85 12.96
CA TYR A 13 -6.69 -7.07 13.07
C TYR A 13 -6.25 -8.30 12.29
N GLY A 14 -7.05 -9.37 12.30
CA GLY A 14 -6.75 -10.58 11.54
C GLY A 14 -6.70 -10.34 10.04
N ASP A 15 -7.65 -9.58 9.49
CA ASP A 15 -7.70 -9.24 8.07
C ASP A 15 -6.54 -8.33 7.66
N THR A 16 -6.20 -7.35 8.48
CA THR A 16 -5.05 -6.47 8.26
C THR A 16 -3.75 -7.27 8.28
N TYR A 17 -3.60 -8.18 9.23
CA TYR A 17 -2.43 -9.03 9.35
C TYR A 17 -2.26 -9.94 8.13
N ARG A 18 -3.34 -10.56 7.65
CA ARG A 18 -3.33 -11.39 6.44
C ARG A 18 -2.88 -10.60 5.22
N LYS A 19 -3.39 -9.38 5.07
CA LYS A 19 -3.03 -8.50 3.96
C LYS A 19 -1.53 -8.19 3.96
N ILE A 20 -0.97 -7.87 5.10
CA ILE A 20 0.47 -7.60 5.25
C ILE A 20 1.30 -8.86 4.99
N LEU A 21 0.84 -10.03 5.45
CA LEU A 21 1.52 -11.29 5.16
C LEU A 21 1.54 -11.61 3.65
N CYS A 22 0.43 -11.37 2.95
CA CYS A 22 0.37 -11.55 1.50
C CYS A 22 1.33 -10.60 0.79
N ALA A 23 1.38 -9.34 1.21
CA ALA A 23 2.30 -8.35 0.65
C ALA A 23 3.76 -8.76 0.90
N ALA A 24 4.08 -9.21 2.09
CA ALA A 24 5.42 -9.68 2.44
C ALA A 24 5.83 -10.90 1.61
N PHE A 25 4.90 -11.82 1.39
CA PHE A 25 5.14 -13.00 0.54
C PHE A 25 5.45 -12.59 -0.90
N ASP A 26 4.64 -11.70 -1.48
CA ASP A 26 4.85 -11.21 -2.85
C ASP A 26 6.22 -10.56 -2.99
N LEU A 27 6.60 -9.71 -2.05
CA LEU A 27 7.89 -9.05 -2.05
C LEU A 27 9.06 -10.03 -1.88
N ALA A 28 8.90 -11.03 -1.03
CA ALA A 28 9.90 -12.06 -0.81
C ALA A 28 10.16 -12.88 -2.08
N VAL A 29 9.10 -13.24 -2.81
CA VAL A 29 9.21 -13.97 -4.07
C VAL A 29 9.98 -13.14 -5.11
N ILE A 30 9.59 -11.89 -5.28
CA ILE A 30 10.22 -11.01 -6.27
C ILE A 30 11.69 -10.74 -5.89
N ALA A 31 11.99 -10.53 -4.62
CA ALA A 31 13.35 -10.32 -4.16
C ALA A 31 14.23 -11.55 -4.37
N THR A 32 13.68 -12.75 -4.14
CA THR A 32 14.39 -14.01 -4.33
C THR A 32 14.84 -14.20 -5.80
N TYR A 33 14.02 -13.74 -6.74
CA TYR A 33 14.31 -13.85 -8.16
C TYR A 33 14.86 -12.56 -8.78
N SER A 34 15.29 -11.58 -7.97
CA SER A 34 15.73 -10.26 -8.44
C SER A 34 17.01 -10.31 -9.28
N ASP A 35 17.83 -11.34 -9.12
CA ASP A 35 19.06 -11.58 -9.89
C ASP A 35 18.82 -12.36 -11.21
N ARG A 36 17.57 -12.66 -11.53
CA ARG A 36 17.17 -13.44 -12.71
C ARG A 36 16.22 -12.63 -13.61
N SER A 37 15.93 -13.15 -14.78
CA SER A 37 14.91 -12.61 -15.67
C SER A 37 13.53 -12.91 -15.11
N TYR A 38 13.05 -12.04 -14.22
CA TYR A 38 11.78 -12.15 -13.53
C TYR A 38 11.15 -10.76 -13.38
N PHE A 39 9.86 -10.71 -13.09
CA PHE A 39 9.17 -9.44 -12.85
C PHE A 39 9.79 -8.72 -11.65
N LYS A 40 10.07 -7.42 -11.81
CA LYS A 40 10.65 -6.58 -10.76
C LYS A 40 9.67 -5.52 -10.28
N PHE A 41 8.39 -5.78 -10.40
CA PHE A 41 7.34 -4.88 -9.90
C PHE A 41 6.27 -5.69 -9.17
N VAL A 42 5.55 -5.01 -8.28
CA VAL A 42 4.38 -5.56 -7.62
C VAL A 42 3.38 -4.43 -7.38
N TYR A 43 2.10 -4.77 -7.46
CA TYR A 43 1.01 -3.84 -7.20
C TYR A 43 0.14 -4.34 -6.05
N HIS A 44 -0.14 -3.47 -5.08
CA HIS A 44 -1.06 -3.76 -3.99
C HIS A 44 -2.11 -2.65 -3.88
N ASP A 45 -3.38 -3.03 -3.83
CA ASP A 45 -4.50 -2.12 -3.68
C ASP A 45 -4.88 -2.00 -2.20
N GLY A 46 -5.02 -0.76 -1.73
CA GLY A 46 -5.50 -0.50 -0.37
C GLY A 46 -4.63 -1.04 0.76
N ILE A 47 -3.33 -1.15 0.53
CA ILE A 47 -2.42 -1.79 1.50
C ILE A 47 -2.32 -1.03 2.83
N LEU A 48 -2.53 0.29 2.84
CA LEU A 48 -2.45 1.09 4.05
C LEU A 48 -3.73 1.05 4.89
N GLU A 49 -4.83 0.56 4.33
CA GLU A 49 -6.11 0.48 5.02
C GLU A 49 -6.02 -0.40 6.27
N GLY A 50 -6.52 0.11 7.38
CA GLY A 50 -6.56 -0.63 8.65
C GLY A 50 -5.28 -0.57 9.49
N LEU A 51 -4.20 0.03 8.98
CA LEU A 51 -2.97 0.24 9.75
C LEU A 51 -3.06 1.55 10.54
N ASP A 52 -2.45 1.59 11.73
CA ASP A 52 -2.24 2.86 12.41
C ASP A 52 -1.11 3.66 11.75
N ASN A 53 -0.99 4.94 12.08
CA ASN A 53 -0.04 5.83 11.42
C ASN A 53 1.42 5.38 11.59
N ARG A 54 1.76 4.86 12.75
CA ARG A 54 3.11 4.36 13.04
C ARG A 54 3.46 3.15 12.17
N LYS A 55 2.53 2.23 12.02
CA LYS A 55 2.71 1.04 11.19
C LYS A 55 2.79 1.42 9.71
N LYS A 56 2.01 2.42 9.27
CA LYS A 56 2.09 2.96 7.90
C LYS A 56 3.49 3.51 7.62
N GLU A 57 4.03 4.30 8.51
CA GLU A 57 5.38 4.86 8.39
C GLU A 57 6.44 3.76 8.29
N LEU A 58 6.37 2.77 9.18
CA LEU A 58 7.29 1.64 9.17
C LEU A 58 7.18 0.83 7.88
N TYR A 59 5.96 0.60 7.44
CA TYR A 59 5.72 -0.14 6.19
C TYR A 59 6.36 0.55 4.99
N ILE A 60 6.17 1.85 4.85
CA ILE A 60 6.75 2.63 3.74
C ILE A 60 8.28 2.61 3.82
N GLN A 61 8.86 2.74 5.00
CA GLN A 61 10.31 2.68 5.17
C GLN A 61 10.86 1.33 4.72
N VAL A 62 10.23 0.23 5.13
CA VAL A 62 10.64 -1.13 4.76
C VAL A 62 10.54 -1.31 3.25
N ILE A 63 9.44 -0.87 2.63
CA ILE A 63 9.24 -0.96 1.18
C ILE A 63 10.34 -0.18 0.43
N ARG A 64 10.65 1.04 0.85
CA ARG A 64 11.69 1.85 0.21
C ARG A 64 13.05 1.15 0.30
N GLN A 65 13.38 0.62 1.46
CA GLN A 65 14.63 -0.11 1.67
C GLN A 65 14.71 -1.35 0.79
N TYR A 66 13.62 -2.10 0.71
CA TYR A 66 13.53 -3.33 -0.08
C TYR A 66 13.67 -3.05 -1.59
N CYS A 67 12.96 -2.05 -2.07
CA CYS A 67 13.03 -1.64 -3.47
C CYS A 67 14.43 -1.16 -3.84
N SER A 68 15.07 -0.40 -2.98
CA SER A 68 16.45 0.06 -3.19
C SER A 68 17.44 -1.09 -3.19
N GLN A 69 17.30 -2.04 -2.28
CA GLN A 69 18.21 -3.16 -2.14
C GLN A 69 18.13 -4.14 -3.33
N TYR A 70 16.94 -4.42 -3.82
CA TYR A 70 16.70 -5.43 -4.84
C TYR A 70 16.35 -4.87 -6.22
N GLY A 71 16.33 -3.55 -6.39
CA GLY A 71 15.98 -2.92 -7.66
C GLY A 71 14.53 -3.17 -8.07
N LEU A 72 13.60 -3.13 -7.12
CA LEU A 72 12.18 -3.41 -7.35
C LEU A 72 11.38 -2.13 -7.51
N GLN A 73 10.27 -2.22 -8.23
CA GLN A 73 9.25 -1.17 -8.32
C GLN A 73 8.02 -1.61 -7.52
N TYR A 74 7.64 -0.82 -6.55
CA TYR A 74 6.46 -1.05 -5.75
C TYR A 74 5.37 -0.04 -6.13
N ILE A 75 4.23 -0.55 -6.58
CA ILE A 75 3.08 0.26 -6.98
C ILE A 75 1.95 -0.03 -6.01
N PHE A 76 1.36 0.99 -5.45
CA PHE A 76 0.19 0.78 -4.59
C PHE A 76 -0.82 1.91 -4.77
N SER A 77 -2.08 1.57 -4.53
CA SER A 77 -3.16 2.54 -4.48
C SER A 77 -3.63 2.72 -3.04
N THR A 78 -4.09 3.91 -2.72
CA THR A 78 -4.61 4.25 -1.41
C THR A 78 -5.59 5.40 -1.54
N ILE A 79 -6.47 5.57 -0.56
CA ILE A 79 -7.28 6.78 -0.45
C ILE A 79 -6.51 7.81 0.36
N GLU A 80 -6.80 9.08 0.13
CA GLU A 80 -6.10 10.19 0.80
C GLU A 80 -6.22 10.11 2.32
N ASP A 81 -7.38 9.70 2.83
CA ASP A 81 -7.62 9.57 4.27
C ASP A 81 -6.72 8.52 4.95
N ASP A 82 -6.21 7.56 4.21
CA ASP A 82 -5.31 6.53 4.74
C ASP A 82 -3.85 6.97 4.74
N VAL A 83 -3.54 8.15 4.20
CA VAL A 83 -2.17 8.66 4.13
C VAL A 83 -1.98 9.77 5.16
N PRO A 84 -1.28 9.52 6.27
CA PRO A 84 -1.00 10.57 7.25
C PRO A 84 -0.06 11.64 6.67
N GLU A 85 -0.14 12.85 7.19
CA GLU A 85 0.67 13.99 6.71
C GLU A 85 2.17 13.69 6.75
N SER A 86 2.63 12.98 7.76
CA SER A 86 4.04 12.60 7.90
C SER A 86 4.55 11.74 6.73
N ILE A 87 3.67 10.94 6.14
CA ILE A 87 3.99 10.10 4.97
C ILE A 87 3.75 10.88 3.68
N HIS A 88 2.66 11.64 3.62
CA HIS A 88 2.24 12.38 2.42
C HIS A 88 3.36 13.27 1.88
N ASP A 89 4.06 13.96 2.77
CA ASP A 89 5.15 14.87 2.40
C ASP A 89 6.44 14.15 1.99
N GLN A 90 6.54 12.85 2.26
CA GLN A 90 7.69 12.04 1.85
C GLN A 90 7.65 11.60 0.39
N PHE A 91 6.48 11.65 -0.24
CA PHE A 91 6.33 11.27 -1.63
C PHE A 91 6.66 12.43 -2.55
N THR A 92 7.54 12.19 -3.52
CA THR A 92 7.86 13.18 -4.56
C THR A 92 6.74 13.24 -5.60
N PRO A 93 6.62 14.33 -6.38
CA PRO A 93 5.65 14.38 -7.48
C PRO A 93 5.78 13.23 -8.47
N GLU A 94 6.99 12.74 -8.71
CA GLU A 94 7.26 11.61 -9.61
C GLU A 94 6.72 10.29 -9.05
N GLU A 95 6.68 10.14 -7.73
CA GLU A 95 6.13 8.96 -7.07
C GLU A 95 4.61 8.95 -7.09
N ARG A 96 3.97 10.11 -7.22
CA ARG A 96 2.50 10.24 -7.34
C ARG A 96 2.09 10.22 -8.81
N CYS A 97 2.12 9.06 -9.42
CA CYS A 97 1.90 8.94 -10.85
C CYS A 97 0.45 9.17 -11.30
N LEU A 98 -0.53 9.02 -10.40
CA LEU A 98 -1.93 9.23 -10.72
C LEU A 98 -2.72 9.66 -9.48
N GLU A 99 -3.50 10.71 -9.61
CA GLU A 99 -4.40 11.20 -8.58
C GLU A 99 -5.81 11.31 -9.15
N LEU A 100 -6.76 10.63 -8.51
CA LEU A 100 -8.15 10.55 -8.97
C LEU A 100 -9.08 11.25 -7.99
N ASN A 101 -10.15 11.84 -8.50
CA ASN A 101 -11.19 12.48 -7.71
C ASN A 101 -12.53 12.40 -8.42
N ASP A 102 -13.62 12.73 -7.69
CA ASP A 102 -15.00 12.69 -8.20
C ASP A 102 -15.54 14.08 -8.55
N SER A 103 -14.74 15.12 -8.51
CA SER A 103 -15.22 16.48 -8.73
C SER A 103 -15.71 16.73 -10.16
N ASP A 104 -15.08 16.10 -11.13
CA ASP A 104 -15.51 16.12 -12.54
C ASP A 104 -14.91 14.90 -13.29
N ASP A 105 -15.21 14.80 -14.59
CA ASP A 105 -14.74 13.67 -15.39
C ASP A 105 -13.22 13.65 -15.60
N THR A 106 -12.55 14.80 -15.47
CA THR A 106 -11.09 14.87 -15.65
C THR A 106 -10.34 14.18 -14.51
N GLY A 107 -10.97 14.06 -13.32
CA GLY A 107 -10.39 13.37 -12.16
C GLY A 107 -10.65 11.87 -12.16
N LYS A 108 -11.33 11.31 -13.15
CA LYS A 108 -11.67 9.89 -13.22
C LYS A 108 -10.68 9.13 -14.07
N LEU A 109 -10.49 7.85 -13.76
CA LEU A 109 -9.48 7.01 -14.40
C LEU A 109 -9.61 6.95 -15.93
N PHE A 110 -10.84 6.85 -16.43
CA PHE A 110 -11.11 6.78 -17.86
C PHE A 110 -11.61 8.11 -18.45
N GLY A 111 -11.65 9.19 -17.65
CA GLY A 111 -12.14 10.49 -18.07
C GLY A 111 -13.66 10.58 -18.21
N PHE A 112 -14.41 9.55 -17.72
CA PHE A 112 -15.86 9.55 -17.71
C PHE A 112 -16.39 8.63 -16.61
N SER A 113 -17.68 8.79 -16.27
CA SER A 113 -18.38 7.92 -15.31
C SER A 113 -18.91 6.66 -15.98
N PHE A 114 -18.85 5.58 -15.25
CA PHE A 114 -19.53 4.36 -15.66
C PHE A 114 -21.03 4.42 -15.33
#